data_59c088fc91f35bc2d1e40f286d224792
#
_entry.id   59c088fc91f35bc2d1e40f286d224792
#
_cell.length_a   1.000
_cell.length_b   1.000
_cell.length_c   1.000
_cell.angle_alpha   90.00
_cell.angle_beta   90.00
_cell.angle_gamma   90.00
#
_symmetry.space_group_name_H-M   'P 1'
#
loop_
_entity.id
_entity.type
_entity.pdbx_description
1 polymer ?
#
loop_
_entity_poly.entity_id
_entity_poly.type
_entity_poly.pdbx_seq_one_letter_code
_entity_poly.pdbx_strand_id
1 'polypeptide(L)'
;MPPFSSDPCLFRRRRKEARPAELLEAALTLFVEKGFAATRSEEVAKAAGVSKGTLYLYFPSKEELLKAVIQHFLGTEIEAGIQEAAAADGPTAQAMEQLLVTWWTRIYEGPASGVFKLVITEVRNFPEIGEFWVERVVAPGHAIVSGLLQRGIARGEFVVDDVDSAVHSILMPLILMCMHKHSFAACGIGKEMDIDPVVFMHAHLRLIFTGLLPRPPQTDPAAARKAGQPA
;
A
#
# COMPACT_ATOMS: atom_id res chain seq x y z
N MET A 1 -43.12 -20.23 -4.39
CA MET A 1 -42.39 -19.08 -4.88
C MET A 1 -42.95 -17.83 -4.19
N PRO A 2 -42.21 -17.14 -3.33
CA PRO A 2 -42.64 -15.84 -2.81
C PRO A 2 -42.36 -14.76 -3.84
N PRO A 3 -43.20 -13.72 -3.96
CA PRO A 3 -43.03 -12.66 -4.96
C PRO A 3 -41.85 -11.76 -4.61
N PHE A 4 -41.05 -11.42 -5.63
CA PHE A 4 -40.01 -10.38 -5.56
C PHE A 4 -40.69 -9.07 -5.21
N SER A 5 -40.46 -8.57 -4.01
CA SER A 5 -40.86 -7.23 -3.59
C SER A 5 -39.91 -6.24 -4.27
N SER A 6 -40.36 -5.65 -5.37
CA SER A 6 -39.73 -4.50 -6.02
C SER A 6 -40.21 -3.21 -5.33
N ASP A 7 -39.71 -2.97 -4.11
CA ASP A 7 -39.98 -1.72 -3.41
C ASP A 7 -39.07 -0.59 -3.99
N PRO A 8 -39.65 0.41 -4.69
CA PRO A 8 -38.88 1.52 -5.26
C PRO A 8 -38.09 2.33 -4.20
N CYS A 9 -38.54 2.30 -2.94
CA CYS A 9 -37.91 2.96 -1.84
C CYS A 9 -36.59 2.29 -1.42
N LEU A 10 -36.57 0.94 -1.45
CA LEU A 10 -35.34 0.16 -1.19
C LEU A 10 -34.30 0.33 -2.29
N PHE A 11 -34.72 0.42 -3.57
CA PHE A 11 -33.83 0.72 -4.69
C PHE A 11 -33.23 2.13 -4.60
N ARG A 12 -34.01 3.11 -4.19
CA ARG A 12 -33.59 4.51 -4.03
C ARG A 12 -32.63 4.67 -2.85
N ARG A 13 -32.84 3.94 -1.76
CA ARG A 13 -31.98 3.91 -0.58
C ARG A 13 -30.63 3.22 -0.87
N ARG A 14 -30.63 2.04 -1.50
CA ARG A 14 -29.40 1.36 -1.96
C ARG A 14 -28.55 2.20 -2.91
N ARG A 15 -29.19 2.90 -3.87
CA ARG A 15 -28.51 3.82 -4.78
C ARG A 15 -27.90 5.03 -4.06
N LYS A 16 -28.51 5.50 -2.98
CA LYS A 16 -28.00 6.64 -2.21
C LYS A 16 -26.80 6.26 -1.33
N GLU A 17 -26.76 5.03 -0.84
CA GLU A 17 -25.65 4.47 -0.04
C GLU A 17 -24.44 4.06 -0.91
N ALA A 18 -24.66 3.60 -2.13
CA ALA A 18 -23.59 3.20 -3.07
C ALA A 18 -22.92 4.39 -3.80
N ARG A 19 -23.57 5.54 -3.87
CA ARG A 19 -23.10 6.72 -4.63
C ARG A 19 -21.73 7.29 -4.23
N PRO A 20 -21.33 7.34 -2.95
CA PRO A 20 -19.99 7.80 -2.61
C PRO A 20 -18.90 6.91 -3.21
N ALA A 21 -19.06 5.59 -3.18
CA ALA A 21 -18.09 4.65 -3.75
C ALA A 21 -17.97 4.80 -5.28
N GLU A 22 -19.10 4.90 -5.99
CA GLU A 22 -19.13 5.13 -7.45
C GLU A 22 -18.42 6.42 -7.84
N LEU A 23 -18.58 7.49 -7.03
CA LEU A 23 -17.89 8.76 -7.22
C LEU A 23 -16.37 8.63 -7.00
N LEU A 24 -15.95 7.88 -5.97
CA LEU A 24 -14.54 7.66 -5.65
C LEU A 24 -13.84 6.81 -6.71
N GLU A 25 -14.50 5.78 -7.24
CA GLU A 25 -14.00 4.95 -8.34
C GLU A 25 -13.82 5.78 -9.63
N ALA A 26 -14.83 6.57 -10.00
CA ALA A 26 -14.76 7.46 -11.16
C ALA A 26 -13.67 8.53 -10.99
N ALA A 27 -13.53 9.09 -9.79
CA ALA A 27 -12.50 10.06 -9.49
C ALA A 27 -11.11 9.46 -9.59
N LEU A 28 -10.87 8.30 -8.97
CA LEU A 28 -9.57 7.63 -9.03
C LEU A 28 -9.16 7.34 -10.48
N THR A 29 -10.06 6.76 -11.27
CA THR A 29 -9.80 6.45 -12.68
C THR A 29 -9.35 7.70 -13.44
N LEU A 30 -10.12 8.78 -13.37
CA LEU A 30 -9.81 10.01 -14.08
C LEU A 30 -8.54 10.71 -13.56
N PHE A 31 -8.32 10.69 -12.24
CA PHE A 31 -7.12 11.27 -11.64
C PHE A 31 -5.84 10.52 -12.03
N VAL A 32 -5.89 9.19 -12.10
CA VAL A 32 -4.74 8.36 -12.52
C VAL A 32 -4.44 8.52 -14.01
N GLU A 33 -5.48 8.57 -14.84
CA GLU A 33 -5.34 8.67 -16.31
C GLU A 33 -4.90 10.07 -16.76
N LYS A 34 -5.56 11.12 -16.26
CA LYS A 34 -5.38 12.51 -16.73
C LYS A 34 -4.52 13.36 -15.82
N GLY A 35 -4.30 12.93 -14.57
CA GLY A 35 -3.74 13.74 -13.49
C GLY A 35 -4.83 14.51 -12.72
N PHE A 36 -4.56 14.79 -11.46
CA PHE A 36 -5.51 15.49 -10.58
C PHE A 36 -5.77 16.93 -11.06
N ALA A 37 -4.71 17.69 -11.39
CA ALA A 37 -4.85 19.09 -11.82
C ALA A 37 -5.72 19.22 -13.07
N ALA A 38 -5.52 18.35 -14.06
CA ALA A 38 -6.23 18.41 -15.35
C ALA A 38 -7.68 17.89 -15.29
N THR A 39 -8.04 17.10 -14.30
CA THR A 39 -9.39 16.52 -14.17
C THR A 39 -10.36 17.56 -13.61
N ARG A 40 -11.51 17.72 -14.28
CA ARG A 40 -12.59 18.61 -13.83
C ARG A 40 -13.63 17.81 -13.04
N SER A 41 -14.20 18.44 -12.01
CA SER A 41 -15.24 17.83 -11.18
C SER A 41 -16.49 17.42 -11.99
N GLU A 42 -16.79 18.15 -13.09
CA GLU A 42 -17.88 17.80 -14.00
C GLU A 42 -17.63 16.47 -14.73
N GLU A 43 -16.38 16.17 -15.07
CA GLU A 43 -16.02 14.90 -15.73
C GLU A 43 -16.20 13.73 -14.76
N VAL A 44 -15.81 13.91 -13.48
CA VAL A 44 -16.02 12.91 -12.44
C VAL A 44 -17.52 12.67 -12.22
N ALA A 45 -18.31 13.75 -12.06
CA ALA A 45 -19.74 13.64 -11.88
C ALA A 45 -20.42 12.92 -13.06
N LYS A 46 -20.04 13.25 -14.28
CA LYS A 46 -20.53 12.61 -15.51
C LYS A 46 -20.15 11.14 -15.57
N ALA A 47 -18.90 10.78 -15.24
CA ALA A 47 -18.43 9.40 -15.22
C ALA A 47 -19.18 8.55 -14.18
N ALA A 48 -19.48 9.11 -13.01
CA ALA A 48 -20.29 8.48 -11.96
C ALA A 48 -21.81 8.54 -12.21
N GLY A 49 -22.27 9.11 -13.35
CA GLY A 49 -23.69 9.20 -13.68
C GLY A 49 -24.50 10.11 -12.78
N VAL A 50 -23.89 11.15 -12.21
CA VAL A 50 -24.56 12.13 -11.32
C VAL A 50 -24.39 13.57 -11.82
N SER A 51 -25.13 14.50 -11.22
CA SER A 51 -24.95 15.94 -11.49
C SER A 51 -23.74 16.48 -10.73
N LYS A 52 -23.13 17.57 -11.23
CA LYS A 52 -22.08 18.32 -10.53
C LYS A 52 -22.52 18.73 -9.10
N GLY A 53 -23.77 19.19 -8.95
CA GLY A 53 -24.32 19.54 -7.65
C GLY A 53 -24.39 18.36 -6.68
N THR A 54 -24.67 17.16 -7.20
CA THR A 54 -24.64 15.93 -6.39
C THR A 54 -23.24 15.60 -5.91
N LEU A 55 -22.21 15.73 -6.76
CA LEU A 55 -20.82 15.51 -6.36
C LEU A 55 -20.42 16.46 -5.23
N TYR A 56 -20.70 17.76 -5.38
CA TYR A 56 -20.34 18.75 -4.35
C TYR A 56 -21.14 18.62 -3.04
N LEU A 57 -22.28 17.94 -3.07
CA LEU A 57 -23.01 17.58 -1.85
C LEU A 57 -22.23 16.54 -0.99
N TYR A 58 -21.48 15.65 -1.63
CA TYR A 58 -20.67 14.63 -0.94
C TYR A 58 -19.24 15.13 -0.66
N PHE A 59 -18.67 15.85 -1.60
CA PHE A 59 -17.27 16.29 -1.55
C PHE A 59 -17.20 17.79 -1.88
N PRO A 60 -17.05 18.67 -0.87
CA PRO A 60 -17.14 20.13 -1.04
C PRO A 60 -16.12 20.73 -2.00
N SER A 61 -14.97 20.06 -2.19
CA SER A 61 -13.93 20.46 -3.14
C SER A 61 -13.32 19.25 -3.85
N LYS A 62 -12.49 19.52 -4.86
CA LYS A 62 -11.74 18.48 -5.57
C LYS A 62 -10.65 17.87 -4.68
N GLU A 63 -10.07 18.68 -3.81
CA GLU A 63 -9.08 18.28 -2.82
C GLU A 63 -9.69 17.34 -1.78
N GLU A 64 -10.88 17.65 -1.27
CA GLU A 64 -11.62 16.78 -0.35
C GLU A 64 -12.03 15.46 -1.03
N LEU A 65 -12.37 15.51 -2.32
CA LEU A 65 -12.60 14.30 -3.11
C LEU A 65 -11.33 13.45 -3.22
N LEU A 66 -10.16 14.06 -3.43
CA LEU A 66 -8.88 13.33 -3.49
C LEU A 66 -8.51 12.72 -2.14
N LYS A 67 -8.68 13.45 -1.04
CA LYS A 67 -8.48 12.89 0.31
C LYS A 67 -9.40 11.70 0.55
N ALA A 68 -10.66 11.79 0.14
CA ALA A 68 -11.60 10.68 0.25
C ALA A 68 -11.21 9.48 -0.63
N VAL A 69 -10.65 9.71 -1.82
CA VAL A 69 -10.08 8.65 -2.68
C VAL A 69 -8.91 7.96 -1.95
N ILE A 70 -7.97 8.71 -1.40
CA ILE A 70 -6.84 8.17 -0.64
C ILE A 70 -7.33 7.32 0.53
N GLN A 71 -8.27 7.85 1.34
CA GLN A 71 -8.81 7.15 2.49
C GLN A 71 -9.57 5.88 2.09
N HIS A 72 -10.37 5.95 1.03
CA HIS A 72 -11.19 4.81 0.60
C HIS A 72 -10.34 3.65 0.05
N PHE A 73 -9.35 3.94 -0.77
CA PHE A 73 -8.57 2.88 -1.45
C PHE A 73 -7.34 2.43 -0.67
N LEU A 74 -6.66 3.31 0.03
CA LEU A 74 -5.47 2.97 0.80
C LEU A 74 -5.70 2.94 2.30
N GLY A 75 -6.52 3.84 2.83
CA GLY A 75 -6.85 3.82 4.26
C GLY A 75 -7.46 2.50 4.69
N THR A 76 -8.38 1.91 3.92
CA THR A 76 -8.96 0.59 4.18
C THR A 76 -7.93 -0.53 4.13
N GLU A 77 -6.96 -0.48 3.22
CA GLU A 77 -5.87 -1.46 3.16
C GLU A 77 -4.92 -1.32 4.36
N ILE A 78 -4.66 -0.11 4.81
CA ILE A 78 -3.88 0.15 6.04
C ILE A 78 -4.61 -0.41 7.27
N GLU A 79 -5.91 -0.16 7.40
CA GLU A 79 -6.72 -0.68 8.51
C GLU A 79 -6.73 -2.21 8.54
N ALA A 80 -6.87 -2.85 7.37
CA ALA A 80 -6.76 -4.29 7.22
C ALA A 80 -5.36 -4.79 7.63
N GLY A 81 -4.30 -4.13 7.17
CA GLY A 81 -2.91 -4.45 7.51
C GLY A 81 -2.63 -4.37 9.01
N ILE A 82 -3.18 -3.39 9.72
CA ILE A 82 -3.08 -3.27 11.18
C ILE A 82 -3.69 -4.50 11.86
N GLN A 83 -4.90 -4.91 11.46
CA GLN A 83 -5.60 -6.05 12.04
C GLN A 83 -4.88 -7.36 11.73
N GLU A 84 -4.43 -7.56 10.49
CA GLU A 84 -3.68 -8.73 10.05
C GLU A 84 -2.35 -8.84 10.79
N ALA A 85 -1.61 -7.74 10.98
CA ALA A 85 -0.35 -7.71 11.74
C ALA A 85 -0.54 -8.04 13.22
N ALA A 86 -1.65 -7.58 13.82
CA ALA A 86 -2.01 -7.89 15.20
C ALA A 86 -2.40 -9.37 15.39
N ALA A 87 -3.06 -9.97 14.38
CA ALA A 87 -3.47 -11.37 14.39
C ALA A 87 -2.36 -12.34 13.97
N ALA A 88 -1.25 -11.83 13.39
CA ALA A 88 -0.17 -12.65 12.87
C ALA A 88 0.54 -13.43 14.00
N ASP A 89 0.59 -14.75 13.88
CA ASP A 89 1.20 -15.67 14.86
C ASP A 89 2.32 -16.51 14.21
N GLY A 90 3.07 -17.28 15.06
CA GLY A 90 4.17 -18.11 14.62
C GLY A 90 5.52 -17.38 14.52
N PRO A 91 6.50 -17.94 13.76
CA PRO A 91 7.81 -17.32 13.53
C PRO A 91 7.66 -15.99 12.80
N THR A 92 8.30 -14.94 13.33
CA THR A 92 8.03 -13.56 12.86
C THR A 92 8.39 -13.36 11.40
N ALA A 93 9.49 -13.95 10.91
CA ALA A 93 9.89 -13.84 9.50
C ALA A 93 8.83 -14.42 8.55
N GLN A 94 8.29 -15.60 8.89
CA GLN A 94 7.27 -16.26 8.07
C GLN A 94 5.95 -15.49 8.09
N ALA A 95 5.50 -15.07 9.29
CA ALA A 95 4.28 -14.30 9.45
C ALA A 95 4.37 -12.96 8.70
N MET A 96 5.52 -12.30 8.77
CA MET A 96 5.79 -11.03 8.10
C MET A 96 5.84 -11.19 6.56
N GLU A 97 6.50 -12.24 6.05
CA GLU A 97 6.51 -12.53 4.61
C GLU A 97 5.08 -12.75 4.09
N GLN A 98 4.32 -13.63 4.75
CA GLN A 98 2.95 -13.94 4.36
C GLN A 98 2.04 -12.71 4.37
N LEU A 99 2.11 -11.91 5.43
CA LEU A 99 1.35 -10.67 5.55
C LEU A 99 1.72 -9.68 4.46
N LEU A 100 3.01 -9.38 4.29
CA LEU A 100 3.46 -8.38 3.33
C LEU A 100 3.15 -8.80 1.89
N VAL A 101 3.33 -10.07 1.52
CA VAL A 101 3.00 -10.56 0.17
C VAL A 101 1.50 -10.43 -0.07
N THR A 102 0.66 -10.90 0.86
CA THR A 102 -0.81 -10.85 0.69
C THR A 102 -1.31 -9.42 0.62
N TRP A 103 -0.92 -8.60 1.58
CA TRP A 103 -1.34 -7.19 1.65
C TRP A 103 -0.89 -6.40 0.42
N TRP A 104 0.37 -6.57 0.03
CA TRP A 104 0.91 -5.86 -1.12
C TRP A 104 0.30 -6.32 -2.45
N THR A 105 0.04 -7.61 -2.63
CA THR A 105 -0.63 -8.13 -3.83
C THR A 105 -1.99 -7.48 -4.00
N ARG A 106 -2.78 -7.35 -2.92
CA ARG A 106 -4.07 -6.64 -2.96
C ARG A 106 -3.90 -5.18 -3.40
N ILE A 107 -2.91 -4.48 -2.84
CA ILE A 107 -2.62 -3.08 -3.20
C ILE A 107 -2.19 -2.99 -4.68
N TYR A 108 -1.24 -3.83 -5.10
CA TYR A 108 -0.68 -3.77 -6.44
C TYR A 108 -1.69 -4.12 -7.52
N GLU A 109 -2.47 -5.17 -7.34
CA GLU A 109 -3.49 -5.61 -8.29
C GLU A 109 -4.71 -4.71 -8.28
N GLY A 110 -5.03 -4.17 -7.12
CA GLY A 110 -6.19 -3.31 -6.90
C GLY A 110 -6.01 -1.87 -7.42
N PRO A 111 -7.09 -1.08 -7.36
CA PRO A 111 -7.07 0.33 -7.77
C PRO A 111 -6.18 1.20 -6.88
N ALA A 112 -5.91 0.76 -5.64
CA ALA A 112 -5.04 1.44 -4.68
C ALA A 112 -3.64 1.73 -5.21
N SER A 113 -3.10 0.87 -6.11
CA SER A 113 -1.78 1.07 -6.72
C SER A 113 -1.62 2.38 -7.47
N GLY A 114 -2.69 2.90 -8.08
CA GLY A 114 -2.70 4.18 -8.80
C GLY A 114 -2.58 5.41 -7.89
N VAL A 115 -2.99 5.28 -6.63
CA VAL A 115 -2.95 6.39 -5.66
C VAL A 115 -1.51 6.82 -5.35
N PHE A 116 -0.55 5.88 -5.33
CA PHE A 116 0.87 6.22 -5.10
C PHE A 116 1.40 7.19 -6.15
N LYS A 117 1.18 6.90 -7.45
CA LYS A 117 1.56 7.81 -8.53
C LYS A 117 0.89 9.16 -8.36
N LEU A 118 -0.42 9.15 -8.13
CA LEU A 118 -1.23 10.35 -8.02
C LEU A 118 -0.72 11.29 -6.92
N VAL A 119 -0.49 10.79 -5.71
CA VAL A 119 0.00 11.61 -4.61
C VAL A 119 1.41 12.13 -4.88
N ILE A 120 2.33 11.28 -5.31
CA ILE A 120 3.73 11.68 -5.54
C ILE A 120 3.83 12.77 -6.62
N THR A 121 2.99 12.73 -7.65
CA THR A 121 3.01 13.75 -8.71
C THR A 121 2.36 15.08 -8.29
N GLU A 122 1.43 15.05 -7.34
CA GLU A 122 0.61 16.23 -6.99
C GLU A 122 0.99 16.88 -5.66
N VAL A 123 1.71 16.19 -4.77
CA VAL A 123 2.04 16.68 -3.41
C VAL A 123 2.76 18.03 -3.42
N ARG A 124 3.56 18.31 -4.45
CA ARG A 124 4.27 19.59 -4.57
C ARG A 124 3.33 20.75 -4.84
N ASN A 125 2.22 20.51 -5.54
CA ASN A 125 1.23 21.51 -5.90
C ASN A 125 0.15 21.66 -4.80
N PHE A 126 -0.06 20.62 -4.01
CA PHE A 126 -1.09 20.52 -2.96
C PHE A 126 -0.48 19.95 -1.67
N PRO A 127 0.27 20.76 -0.90
CA PRO A 127 0.95 20.30 0.32
C PRO A 127 0.03 19.65 1.34
N GLU A 128 -1.21 20.11 1.46
CA GLU A 128 -2.22 19.55 2.36
C GLU A 128 -2.61 18.09 2.01
N ILE A 129 -2.45 17.70 0.74
CA ILE A 129 -2.61 16.29 0.34
C ILE A 129 -1.42 15.48 0.84
N GLY A 130 -0.20 16.06 0.80
CA GLY A 130 1.00 15.43 1.35
C GLY A 130 0.91 15.20 2.86
N GLU A 131 0.44 16.19 3.62
CA GLU A 131 0.23 16.06 5.07
C GLU A 131 -0.80 14.96 5.38
N PHE A 132 -1.93 14.96 4.69
CA PHE A 132 -2.96 13.93 4.81
C PHE A 132 -2.42 12.54 4.46
N TRP A 133 -1.63 12.44 3.39
CA TRP A 133 -0.99 11.21 2.96
C TRP A 133 -0.03 10.65 4.03
N VAL A 134 0.82 11.50 4.60
CA VAL A 134 1.75 11.10 5.67
C VAL A 134 0.97 10.59 6.88
N GLU A 135 -0.05 11.32 7.32
CA GLU A 135 -0.86 10.96 8.48
C GLU A 135 -1.64 9.65 8.30
N ARG A 136 -2.24 9.45 7.11
CA ARG A 136 -3.21 8.36 6.90
C ARG A 136 -2.63 7.11 6.25
N VAL A 137 -1.48 7.23 5.60
CA VAL A 137 -0.88 6.11 4.86
C VAL A 137 0.56 5.84 5.30
N VAL A 138 1.44 6.85 5.25
CA VAL A 138 2.87 6.63 5.48
C VAL A 138 3.14 6.23 6.92
N ALA A 139 2.70 7.04 7.89
CA ALA A 139 2.97 6.78 9.31
C ALA A 139 2.34 5.47 9.81
N PRO A 140 1.06 5.15 9.50
CA PRO A 140 0.48 3.87 9.87
C PRO A 140 1.13 2.68 9.16
N GLY A 141 1.43 2.79 7.85
CA GLY A 141 2.13 1.74 7.11
C GLY A 141 3.52 1.44 7.67
N HIS A 142 4.27 2.50 8.02
CA HIS A 142 5.55 2.39 8.72
C HIS A 142 5.39 1.68 10.07
N ALA A 143 4.38 2.06 10.87
CA ALA A 143 4.13 1.49 12.18
C ALA A 143 3.81 -0.02 12.12
N ILE A 144 3.08 -0.48 11.10
CA ILE A 144 2.81 -1.91 10.89
C ILE A 144 4.12 -2.68 10.74
N VAL A 145 4.98 -2.26 9.82
CA VAL A 145 6.23 -2.98 9.49
C VAL A 145 7.23 -2.88 10.63
N SER A 146 7.40 -1.69 11.24
CA SER A 146 8.32 -1.51 12.37
C SER A 146 7.88 -2.33 13.59
N GLY A 147 6.57 -2.43 13.87
CA GLY A 147 6.04 -3.26 14.95
C GLY A 147 6.34 -4.75 14.76
N LEU A 148 6.25 -5.24 13.51
CA LEU A 148 6.62 -6.62 13.18
C LEU A 148 8.13 -6.85 13.34
N LEU A 149 8.98 -5.93 12.88
CA LEU A 149 10.43 -6.02 13.07
C LEU A 149 10.80 -6.00 14.56
N GLN A 150 10.23 -5.08 15.34
CA GLN A 150 10.46 -5.00 16.78
C GLN A 150 10.04 -6.28 17.52
N ARG A 151 8.92 -6.90 17.08
CA ARG A 151 8.50 -8.20 17.62
C ARG A 151 9.53 -9.29 17.35
N GLY A 152 10.08 -9.36 16.14
CA GLY A 152 11.14 -10.31 15.79
C GLY A 152 12.43 -10.06 16.56
N ILE A 153 12.83 -8.81 16.77
CA ILE A 153 13.97 -8.43 17.59
C ILE A 153 13.76 -8.88 19.05
N ALA A 154 12.60 -8.60 19.63
CA ALA A 154 12.26 -8.98 20.99
C ALA A 154 12.27 -10.51 21.22
N ARG A 155 11.99 -11.29 20.17
CA ARG A 155 12.03 -12.76 20.17
C ARG A 155 13.42 -13.33 19.87
N GLY A 156 14.41 -12.48 19.52
CA GLY A 156 15.74 -12.89 19.11
C GLY A 156 15.78 -13.53 17.71
N GLU A 157 14.71 -13.36 16.93
CA GLU A 157 14.61 -13.87 15.55
C GLU A 157 15.31 -12.96 14.53
N PHE A 158 15.42 -11.65 14.84
CA PHE A 158 16.07 -10.64 13.99
C PHE A 158 17.16 -9.90 14.73
N VAL A 159 18.21 -9.51 13.99
CA VAL A 159 19.23 -8.54 14.37
C VAL A 159 19.16 -7.38 13.40
N VAL A 160 18.73 -6.21 13.88
CA VAL A 160 18.49 -5.01 13.06
C VAL A 160 19.16 -3.84 13.77
N ASP A 161 20.12 -3.20 13.13
CA ASP A 161 20.84 -2.05 13.70
C ASP A 161 19.98 -0.78 13.63
N ASP A 162 19.21 -0.63 12.53
CA ASP A 162 18.34 0.53 12.30
C ASP A 162 16.99 0.04 11.73
N VAL A 163 15.98 0.09 12.58
CA VAL A 163 14.62 -0.35 12.24
C VAL A 163 14.00 0.52 11.15
N ASP A 164 14.22 1.83 11.18
CA ASP A 164 13.64 2.75 10.21
C ASP A 164 14.22 2.51 8.81
N SER A 165 15.54 2.33 8.70
CA SER A 165 16.18 1.94 7.44
C SER A 165 15.69 0.59 6.92
N ALA A 166 15.46 -0.38 7.79
CA ALA A 166 14.91 -1.68 7.41
C ALA A 166 13.47 -1.55 6.88
N VAL A 167 12.61 -0.75 7.54
CA VAL A 167 11.25 -0.46 7.07
C VAL A 167 11.26 0.17 5.69
N HIS A 168 12.10 1.20 5.49
CA HIS A 168 12.23 1.83 4.17
C HIS A 168 12.75 0.86 3.10
N SER A 169 13.73 0.02 3.44
CA SER A 169 14.26 -0.99 2.52
C SER A 169 13.18 -2.01 2.10
N ILE A 170 12.23 -2.32 2.98
CA ILE A 170 11.11 -3.22 2.67
C ILE A 170 10.07 -2.51 1.79
N LEU A 171 9.67 -1.28 2.14
CA LEU A 171 8.51 -0.63 1.52
C LEU A 171 8.82 0.11 0.21
N MET A 172 9.99 0.78 0.10
CA MET A 172 10.29 1.64 -1.05
C MET A 172 10.27 0.92 -2.41
N PRO A 173 10.85 -0.28 -2.57
CA PRO A 173 10.80 -1.01 -3.84
C PRO A 173 9.36 -1.35 -4.27
N LEU A 174 8.49 -1.65 -3.30
CA LEU A 174 7.09 -1.97 -3.55
C LEU A 174 6.31 -0.74 -4.04
N ILE A 175 6.57 0.42 -3.42
CA ILE A 175 6.01 1.70 -3.86
C ILE A 175 6.48 2.02 -5.29
N LEU A 176 7.76 1.81 -5.57
CA LEU A 176 8.33 2.04 -6.90
C LEU A 176 7.70 1.14 -7.98
N MET A 177 7.34 -0.09 -7.64
CA MET A 177 6.61 -0.98 -8.56
C MET A 177 5.23 -0.41 -8.93
N CYS A 178 4.49 0.14 -7.97
CA CYS A 178 3.23 0.82 -8.25
C CYS A 178 3.43 2.07 -9.13
N MET A 179 4.48 2.84 -8.87
CA MET A 179 4.85 3.98 -9.71
C MET A 179 5.17 3.55 -11.15
N HIS A 180 5.94 2.47 -11.33
CA HIS A 180 6.27 1.91 -12.63
C HIS A 180 5.01 1.47 -13.39
N LYS A 181 4.12 0.70 -12.74
CA LYS A 181 2.85 0.21 -13.31
C LYS A 181 2.02 1.34 -13.93
N HIS A 182 1.89 2.46 -13.22
CA HIS A 182 1.03 3.59 -13.61
C HIS A 182 1.78 4.71 -14.36
N SER A 183 3.07 4.52 -14.67
CA SER A 183 3.89 5.48 -15.42
C SER A 183 4.48 4.83 -16.67
N PHE A 184 5.64 4.20 -16.56
CA PHE A 184 6.38 3.65 -17.68
C PHE A 184 5.63 2.51 -18.40
N ALA A 185 5.12 1.55 -17.62
CA ALA A 185 4.39 0.42 -18.16
C ALA A 185 3.11 0.86 -18.87
N ALA A 186 2.40 1.84 -18.32
CA ALA A 186 1.20 2.42 -18.95
C ALA A 186 1.49 3.10 -20.30
N CYS A 187 2.73 3.54 -20.53
CA CYS A 187 3.19 4.10 -21.80
C CYS A 187 3.83 3.05 -22.73
N GLY A 188 3.86 1.79 -22.34
CA GLY A 188 4.54 0.72 -23.09
C GLY A 188 6.07 0.83 -23.11
N ILE A 189 6.64 1.60 -22.16
CA ILE A 189 8.08 1.82 -22.02
C ILE A 189 8.61 0.94 -20.87
N GLY A 190 9.84 0.44 -21.02
CA GLY A 190 10.51 -0.30 -19.96
C GLY A 190 10.01 -1.73 -19.79
N LYS A 191 9.72 -2.42 -20.90
CA LYS A 191 9.33 -3.85 -20.88
C LYS A 191 10.40 -4.74 -20.24
N GLU A 192 11.66 -4.29 -20.23
CA GLU A 192 12.76 -4.97 -19.55
C GLU A 192 12.61 -4.93 -18.01
N MET A 193 11.78 -4.03 -17.51
CA MET A 193 11.42 -3.91 -16.09
C MET A 193 10.06 -4.55 -15.78
N ASP A 194 9.50 -5.32 -16.70
CA ASP A 194 8.26 -6.06 -16.51
C ASP A 194 8.53 -7.29 -15.65
N ILE A 195 8.51 -7.06 -14.34
CA ILE A 195 8.79 -8.06 -13.30
C ILE A 195 7.45 -8.48 -12.72
N ASP A 196 7.23 -9.80 -12.62
CA ASP A 196 6.08 -10.31 -11.88
C ASP A 196 6.13 -9.80 -10.43
N PRO A 197 5.11 -9.05 -9.98
CA PRO A 197 5.14 -8.38 -8.68
C PRO A 197 5.21 -9.36 -7.51
N VAL A 198 4.55 -10.51 -7.60
CA VAL A 198 4.53 -11.52 -6.54
C VAL A 198 5.88 -12.22 -6.44
N VAL A 199 6.45 -12.61 -7.58
CA VAL A 199 7.79 -13.22 -7.65
C VAL A 199 8.84 -12.26 -7.11
N PHE A 200 8.77 -10.98 -7.50
CA PHE A 200 9.69 -9.96 -6.99
C PHE A 200 9.56 -9.81 -5.47
N MET A 201 8.35 -9.74 -4.93
CA MET A 201 8.13 -9.56 -3.50
C MET A 201 8.72 -10.69 -2.67
N HIS A 202 8.46 -11.94 -3.06
CA HIS A 202 9.05 -13.08 -2.38
C HIS A 202 10.58 -13.05 -2.42
N ALA A 203 11.16 -12.74 -3.59
CA ALA A 203 12.61 -12.64 -3.73
C ALA A 203 13.20 -11.51 -2.89
N HIS A 204 12.56 -10.33 -2.92
CA HIS A 204 12.96 -9.15 -2.16
C HIS A 204 12.91 -9.37 -0.65
N LEU A 205 11.79 -9.87 -0.12
CA LEU A 205 11.63 -10.14 1.30
C LEU A 205 12.60 -11.22 1.78
N ARG A 206 12.81 -12.26 0.98
CA ARG A 206 13.79 -13.29 1.29
C ARG A 206 15.21 -12.73 1.38
N LEU A 207 15.57 -11.84 0.46
CA LEU A 207 16.88 -11.17 0.50
C LEU A 207 17.03 -10.30 1.77
N ILE A 208 16.00 -9.51 2.10
CA ILE A 208 16.00 -8.67 3.31
C ILE A 208 16.09 -9.55 4.57
N PHE A 209 15.21 -10.55 4.71
CA PHE A 209 15.19 -11.39 5.91
C PHE A 209 16.49 -12.18 6.09
N THR A 210 17.13 -12.64 5.01
CA THR A 210 18.46 -13.29 5.11
C THR A 210 19.49 -12.32 5.69
N GLY A 211 19.40 -11.04 5.36
CA GLY A 211 20.27 -10.00 5.95
C GLY A 211 19.96 -9.65 7.42
N LEU A 212 18.72 -9.90 7.88
CA LEU A 212 18.26 -9.59 9.23
C LEU A 212 18.41 -10.77 10.21
N LEU A 213 18.64 -11.99 9.72
CA LEU A 213 18.80 -13.17 10.58
C LEU A 213 20.07 -13.06 11.42
N PRO A 214 20.07 -13.57 12.67
CA PRO A 214 21.27 -13.67 13.48
C PRO A 214 22.34 -14.46 12.74
N ARG A 215 23.52 -13.87 12.58
CA ARG A 215 24.66 -14.59 12.00
C ARG A 215 25.20 -15.57 13.03
N PRO A 216 25.52 -16.83 12.63
CA PRO A 216 26.25 -17.71 13.52
C PRO A 216 27.55 -17.02 13.96
N PRO A 217 28.00 -17.21 15.22
CA PRO A 217 29.22 -16.59 15.70
C PRO A 217 30.36 -16.95 14.73
N GLN A 218 31.02 -15.91 14.23
CA GLN A 218 32.17 -16.12 13.36
C GLN A 218 33.23 -16.85 14.22
N THR A 219 33.49 -18.11 13.93
CA THR A 219 34.62 -18.83 14.54
C THR A 219 35.87 -18.09 14.09
N ASP A 220 36.52 -17.39 15.02
CA ASP A 220 37.78 -16.71 14.76
C ASP A 220 38.81 -17.76 14.25
N PRO A 221 39.28 -17.64 12.99
CA PRO A 221 40.25 -18.58 12.44
C PRO A 221 41.58 -18.59 13.22
N ALA A 222 41.84 -17.52 14.02
CA ALA A 222 43.01 -17.45 14.90
C ALA A 222 42.85 -18.27 16.18
N ALA A 223 41.59 -18.43 16.68
CA ALA A 223 41.31 -19.29 17.83
C ALA A 223 41.45 -20.80 17.47
N ALA A 224 41.04 -21.18 16.26
CA ALA A 224 41.19 -22.54 15.77
C ALA A 224 42.66 -22.97 15.57
N ARG A 225 43.55 -22.03 15.22
CA ARG A 225 44.99 -22.30 15.08
C ARG A 225 45.72 -22.47 16.40
N LYS A 226 45.24 -21.89 17.50
CA LYS A 226 45.85 -22.03 18.84
C LYS A 226 45.46 -23.33 19.52
N ALA A 227 44.32 -23.92 19.18
CA ALA A 227 43.86 -25.20 19.73
C ALA A 227 44.50 -26.44 19.11
N GLY A 228 45.25 -26.32 18.01
CA GLY A 228 45.85 -27.40 17.23
C GLY A 228 47.37 -27.53 17.32
N GLN A 229 48.09 -26.84 18.25
CA GLN A 229 49.49 -27.04 18.49
C GLN A 229 49.68 -28.09 19.64
N PRO A 230 50.15 -29.30 19.35
CA PRO A 230 50.59 -30.22 20.39
C PRO A 230 51.87 -29.68 21.04
N ALA A 231 51.97 -29.86 22.36
CA ALA A 231 53.08 -29.48 23.21
C ALA A 231 54.34 -30.30 22.87
#